data_e30e8b7cef969f71412c158ff86dc77a
#
_entry.id   e30e8b7cef969f71412c158ff86dc77a
#
_cell.length_a   1.000
_cell.length_b   1.000
_cell.length_c   1.000
_cell.angle_alpha   90.00
_cell.angle_beta   90.00
_cell.angle_gamma   90.00
#
_symmetry.space_group_name_H-M   'P 1'
#
loop_
_entity.id
_entity.type
_entity.pdbx_description
1 polymer ?
#
loop_
_entity_poly.entity_id
_entity_poly.type
_entity_poly.pdbx_seq_one_letter_code
_entity_poly.pdbx_strand_id
1 'polypeptide(L)'
;MKNNRKAVEKRQMDSFNLVREKGEVKVEEIAKEFQISLMTVRRDLQFLEQEKFLARTHGGAISLEKAYTVVTKDERIAYCRDRISEYASKLVEDGDTLFINGSRTALNLLNYVTDKKINVITNNCWGIGTKYADGISVHYTGGEVKSNVMVGEYVMRNLLTMTADKTFLGCAAVYDGGEFRYDIPTEIGINEAMVSHTTKELYILADHSKIQDRDSRGTYYGSCTYDSCTLITDDYADKEVVERLRMHGIKVIIVPTR
;
A
#
# COMPACT_ATOMS: atom_id res chain seq x y z
N MET A 1 43.04 30.15 -6.43
CA MET A 1 42.09 29.07 -6.87
C MET A 1 42.20 27.76 -6.08
N LYS A 2 43.40 27.29 -5.65
CA LYS A 2 43.51 26.03 -4.86
C LYS A 2 42.77 26.02 -3.50
N ASN A 3 42.68 27.16 -2.80
CA ASN A 3 42.00 27.23 -1.50
C ASN A 3 40.48 27.06 -1.56
N ASN A 4 39.84 27.47 -2.66
CA ASN A 4 38.37 27.37 -2.81
C ASN A 4 37.92 25.92 -3.07
N ARG A 5 38.74 25.14 -3.80
CA ARG A 5 38.43 23.73 -4.09
C ARG A 5 38.51 22.85 -2.84
N LYS A 6 39.56 23.03 -2.01
CA LYS A 6 39.65 22.29 -0.73
C LYS A 6 38.52 22.61 0.23
N ALA A 7 38.06 23.86 0.27
CA ALA A 7 36.92 24.25 1.10
C ALA A 7 35.59 23.61 0.63
N VAL A 8 35.40 23.47 -0.69
CA VAL A 8 34.23 22.77 -1.27
C VAL A 8 34.31 21.27 -0.95
N GLU A 9 35.45 20.64 -1.19
CA GLU A 9 35.65 19.20 -0.91
C GLU A 9 35.43 18.89 0.58
N LYS A 10 35.92 19.74 1.49
CA LYS A 10 35.69 19.58 2.93
C LYS A 10 34.18 19.67 3.26
N ARG A 11 33.49 20.71 2.76
CA ARG A 11 32.08 20.90 3.01
C ARG A 11 31.23 19.72 2.49
N GLN A 12 31.55 19.21 1.31
CA GLN A 12 30.90 18.02 0.75
C GLN A 12 31.11 16.79 1.64
N MET A 13 32.32 16.58 2.15
CA MET A 13 32.61 15.49 3.07
C MET A 13 31.88 15.66 4.41
N ASP A 14 31.81 16.89 4.94
CA ASP A 14 31.08 17.20 6.17
C ASP A 14 29.57 16.93 5.98
N SER A 15 29.00 17.32 4.82
CA SER A 15 27.61 17.01 4.45
C SER A 15 27.36 15.51 4.34
N PHE A 16 28.26 14.76 3.72
CA PHE A 16 28.19 13.30 3.66
C PHE A 16 28.21 12.65 5.05
N ASN A 17 29.12 13.08 5.92
CA ASN A 17 29.23 12.56 7.29
C ASN A 17 27.94 12.81 8.08
N LEU A 18 27.34 14.00 7.95
CA LEU A 18 26.07 14.33 8.59
C LEU A 18 24.92 13.42 8.13
N VAL A 19 24.83 13.16 6.81
CA VAL A 19 23.83 12.24 6.25
C VAL A 19 24.07 10.82 6.71
N ARG A 20 25.32 10.37 6.76
CA ARG A 20 25.69 9.03 7.24
C ARG A 20 25.34 8.82 8.71
N GLU A 21 25.60 9.81 9.55
CA GLU A 21 25.35 9.75 11.00
C GLU A 21 23.86 9.76 11.33
N LYS A 22 23.09 10.64 10.70
CA LYS A 22 21.65 10.78 10.94
C LYS A 22 20.79 9.81 10.12
N GLY A 23 21.38 9.15 9.12
CA GLY A 23 20.68 8.27 8.17
C GLY A 23 19.90 9.02 7.09
N GLU A 24 19.21 10.10 7.43
CA GLU A 24 18.44 10.97 6.53
C GLU A 24 18.47 12.42 7.04
N VAL A 25 18.63 13.39 6.14
CA VAL A 25 18.73 14.82 6.49
C VAL A 25 18.04 15.66 5.41
N LYS A 26 17.29 16.68 5.84
CA LYS A 26 16.65 17.66 4.93
C LYS A 26 17.63 18.72 4.46
N VAL A 27 17.40 19.25 3.26
CA VAL A 27 18.24 20.34 2.68
C VAL A 27 18.32 21.54 3.62
N GLU A 28 17.21 21.89 4.29
CA GLU A 28 17.14 23.02 5.21
C GLU A 28 18.01 22.81 6.46
N GLU A 29 18.14 21.57 6.95
CA GLU A 29 18.97 21.22 8.09
C GLU A 29 20.46 21.36 7.75
N ILE A 30 20.87 20.85 6.58
CA ILE A 30 22.24 20.98 6.08
C ILE A 30 22.61 22.47 5.88
N ALA A 31 21.69 23.23 5.28
CA ALA A 31 21.87 24.65 5.04
C ALA A 31 22.08 25.44 6.35
N LYS A 32 21.31 25.11 7.39
CA LYS A 32 21.40 25.70 8.71
C LYS A 32 22.67 25.30 9.43
N GLU A 33 23.03 24.03 9.41
CA GLU A 33 24.23 23.49 10.08
C GLU A 33 25.51 24.12 9.54
N PHE A 34 25.63 24.20 8.21
CA PHE A 34 26.85 24.73 7.57
C PHE A 34 26.76 26.21 7.18
N GLN A 35 25.66 26.90 7.51
CA GLN A 35 25.42 28.32 7.20
C GLN A 35 25.60 28.65 5.72
N ILE A 36 25.09 27.81 4.85
CA ILE A 36 25.17 27.94 3.38
C ILE A 36 23.78 28.01 2.75
N SER A 37 23.72 28.48 1.49
CA SER A 37 22.43 28.57 0.78
C SER A 37 21.89 27.17 0.45
N LEU A 38 20.53 27.05 0.39
CA LEU A 38 19.84 25.83 -0.07
C LEU A 38 20.33 25.39 -1.46
N MET A 39 20.66 26.34 -2.33
CA MET A 39 21.18 26.06 -3.67
C MET A 39 22.56 25.38 -3.59
N THR A 40 23.41 25.85 -2.68
CA THR A 40 24.73 25.26 -2.44
C THR A 40 24.60 23.82 -1.93
N VAL A 41 23.70 23.60 -0.95
CA VAL A 41 23.40 22.24 -0.43
C VAL A 41 22.94 21.31 -1.56
N ARG A 42 21.96 21.75 -2.36
CA ARG A 42 21.46 20.93 -3.48
C ARG A 42 22.54 20.54 -4.47
N ARG A 43 23.48 21.44 -4.74
CA ARG A 43 24.62 21.18 -5.63
C ARG A 43 25.61 20.18 -5.01
N ASP A 44 25.90 20.33 -3.73
CA ASP A 44 26.79 19.41 -3.02
C ASP A 44 26.18 18.02 -2.91
N LEU A 45 24.89 17.91 -2.59
CA LEU A 45 24.18 16.64 -2.56
C LEU A 45 24.08 15.98 -3.94
N GLN A 46 23.92 16.77 -5.01
CA GLN A 46 23.94 16.26 -6.38
C GLN A 46 25.28 15.67 -6.75
N PHE A 47 26.37 16.32 -6.37
CA PHE A 47 27.72 15.81 -6.56
C PHE A 47 27.92 14.47 -5.79
N LEU A 48 27.56 14.44 -4.50
CA LEU A 48 27.67 13.24 -3.66
C LEU A 48 26.83 12.06 -4.17
N GLU A 49 25.66 12.33 -4.74
CA GLU A 49 24.83 11.31 -5.38
C GLU A 49 25.48 10.76 -6.67
N GLN A 50 26.04 11.63 -7.51
CA GLN A 50 26.76 11.22 -8.72
C GLN A 50 27.99 10.35 -8.41
N GLU A 51 28.68 10.68 -7.33
CA GLU A 51 29.82 9.90 -6.82
C GLU A 51 29.39 8.67 -6.00
N LYS A 52 28.08 8.38 -5.88
CA LYS A 52 27.50 7.24 -5.15
C LYS A 52 27.85 7.20 -3.66
N PHE A 53 27.98 8.34 -3.01
CA PHE A 53 28.16 8.43 -1.57
C PHE A 53 26.84 8.39 -0.78
N LEU A 54 25.75 8.88 -1.37
CA LEU A 54 24.43 8.93 -0.78
C LEU A 54 23.35 8.84 -1.87
N ALA A 55 22.09 8.73 -1.46
CA ALA A 55 20.92 8.88 -2.36
C ALA A 55 20.16 10.17 -2.00
N ARG A 56 19.59 10.86 -3.02
CA ARG A 56 18.76 12.04 -2.80
C ARG A 56 17.30 11.64 -2.62
N THR A 57 16.61 12.37 -1.75
CA THR A 57 15.15 12.33 -1.58
C THR A 57 14.52 13.63 -2.13
N HIS A 58 13.18 13.71 -2.16
CA HIS A 58 12.46 14.89 -2.67
C HIS A 58 12.82 16.21 -1.93
N GLY A 59 13.31 16.12 -0.69
CA GLY A 59 13.64 17.30 0.14
C GLY A 59 14.98 17.22 0.86
N GLY A 60 15.86 16.25 0.53
CA GLY A 60 17.11 16.06 1.26
C GLY A 60 17.99 14.96 0.70
N ALA A 61 18.65 14.22 1.61
CA ALA A 61 19.47 13.07 1.28
C ALA A 61 19.36 11.98 2.35
N ILE A 62 19.61 10.75 1.94
CA ILE A 62 19.58 9.53 2.75
C ILE A 62 20.90 8.77 2.57
N SER A 63 21.40 8.16 3.63
CA SER A 63 22.58 7.28 3.54
C SER A 63 22.27 6.06 2.64
N LEU A 64 23.28 5.55 1.93
CA LEU A 64 23.09 4.37 1.07
C LEU A 64 22.62 3.15 1.87
N GLU A 65 23.08 2.98 3.08
CA GLU A 65 22.66 1.89 3.96
C GLU A 65 21.17 1.97 4.29
N LYS A 66 20.69 3.16 4.66
CA LYS A 66 19.25 3.37 4.93
C LYS A 66 18.43 3.29 3.65
N ALA A 67 18.92 3.83 2.53
CA ALA A 67 18.27 3.71 1.23
C ALA A 67 18.13 2.25 0.80
N TYR A 68 19.18 1.44 0.96
CA TYR A 68 19.13 0.00 0.68
C TYR A 68 18.10 -0.71 1.58
N THR A 69 18.06 -0.38 2.87
CA THR A 69 17.09 -0.96 3.82
C THR A 69 15.65 -0.60 3.44
N VAL A 70 15.39 0.64 3.01
CA VAL A 70 14.06 1.08 2.54
C VAL A 70 13.67 0.33 1.28
N VAL A 71 14.55 0.27 0.26
CA VAL A 71 14.30 -0.45 -1.00
C VAL A 71 13.98 -1.92 -0.73
N THR A 72 14.80 -2.60 0.09
CA THR A 72 14.56 -4.03 0.40
C THR A 72 13.26 -4.25 1.18
N LYS A 73 12.86 -3.30 2.04
CA LYS A 73 11.57 -3.35 2.74
C LYS A 73 10.41 -3.20 1.75
N ASP A 74 10.47 -2.23 0.84
CA ASP A 74 9.43 -2.00 -0.16
C ASP A 74 9.32 -3.17 -1.15
N GLU A 75 10.45 -3.74 -1.57
CA GLU A 75 10.47 -4.95 -2.41
C GLU A 75 9.84 -6.15 -1.69
N ARG A 76 10.14 -6.33 -0.41
CA ARG A 76 9.52 -7.39 0.40
C ARG A 76 8.01 -7.21 0.51
N ILE A 77 7.54 -6.00 0.81
CA ILE A 77 6.11 -5.70 0.88
C ILE A 77 5.44 -5.95 -0.47
N ALA A 78 6.06 -5.56 -1.57
CA ALA A 78 5.55 -5.80 -2.92
C ALA A 78 5.44 -7.31 -3.21
N TYR A 79 6.46 -8.08 -2.86
CA TYR A 79 6.45 -9.54 -2.98
C TYR A 79 5.35 -10.18 -2.12
N CYS A 80 5.20 -9.77 -0.85
CA CYS A 80 4.14 -10.27 0.02
C CYS A 80 2.74 -9.99 -0.57
N ARG A 81 2.51 -8.79 -1.07
CA ARG A 81 1.24 -8.42 -1.74
C ARG A 81 0.95 -9.29 -2.95
N ASP A 82 1.98 -9.58 -3.72
CA ASP A 82 1.87 -10.43 -4.91
C ASP A 82 1.49 -11.87 -4.51
N ARG A 83 2.14 -12.45 -3.50
CA ARG A 83 1.81 -13.76 -2.95
C ARG A 83 0.39 -13.82 -2.37
N ILE A 84 -0.04 -12.76 -1.66
CA ILE A 84 -1.41 -12.65 -1.15
C ILE A 84 -2.41 -12.64 -2.31
N SER A 85 -2.13 -11.88 -3.38
CA SER A 85 -2.98 -11.83 -4.57
C SER A 85 -3.08 -13.18 -5.28
N GLU A 86 -1.95 -13.88 -5.46
CA GLU A 86 -1.91 -15.24 -6.02
C GLU A 86 -2.71 -16.23 -5.18
N TYR A 87 -2.58 -16.15 -3.85
CA TYR A 87 -3.39 -17.00 -2.98
C TYR A 87 -4.88 -16.70 -3.10
N ALA A 88 -5.25 -15.42 -3.07
CA ALA A 88 -6.64 -14.96 -3.19
C ALA A 88 -7.29 -15.41 -4.51
N SER A 89 -6.55 -15.46 -5.62
CA SER A 89 -7.06 -15.93 -6.91
C SER A 89 -7.52 -17.39 -6.90
N LYS A 90 -6.96 -18.22 -6.01
CA LYS A 90 -7.33 -19.65 -5.84
C LYS A 90 -8.70 -19.82 -5.18
N LEU A 91 -9.19 -18.77 -4.48
CA LEU A 91 -10.50 -18.74 -3.82
C LEU A 91 -11.63 -18.34 -4.78
N VAL A 92 -11.29 -17.84 -5.96
CA VAL A 92 -12.25 -17.51 -7.01
C VAL A 92 -12.70 -18.80 -7.71
N GLU A 93 -13.99 -18.92 -7.98
CA GLU A 93 -14.59 -20.06 -8.69
C GLU A 93 -15.10 -19.65 -10.07
N ASP A 94 -15.26 -20.63 -10.95
CA ASP A 94 -15.84 -20.38 -12.27
C ASP A 94 -17.30 -19.92 -12.13
N GLY A 95 -17.66 -18.87 -12.82
CA GLY A 95 -18.99 -18.25 -12.73
C GLY A 95 -19.18 -17.21 -11.63
N ASP A 96 -18.18 -17.00 -10.76
CA ASP A 96 -18.29 -16.00 -9.68
C ASP A 96 -18.50 -14.59 -10.22
N THR A 97 -19.31 -13.82 -9.51
CA THR A 97 -19.31 -12.35 -9.57
C THR A 97 -18.57 -11.81 -8.35
N LEU A 98 -17.58 -10.94 -8.59
CA LEU A 98 -16.71 -10.41 -7.56
C LEU A 98 -16.90 -8.91 -7.36
N PHE A 99 -16.94 -8.44 -6.11
CA PHE A 99 -16.62 -7.06 -5.80
C PHE A 99 -15.13 -6.92 -5.46
N ILE A 100 -14.49 -5.90 -6.03
CA ILE A 100 -13.11 -5.53 -5.73
C ILE A 100 -13.05 -4.02 -5.49
N ASN A 101 -12.57 -3.59 -4.31
CA ASN A 101 -12.45 -2.18 -3.99
C ASN A 101 -11.20 -1.51 -4.62
N GLY A 102 -10.91 -0.26 -4.22
CA GLY A 102 -9.76 0.53 -4.70
C GLY A 102 -8.37 -0.05 -4.42
N SER A 103 -8.27 -1.20 -3.78
CA SER A 103 -7.01 -1.85 -3.44
C SER A 103 -6.28 -2.43 -4.66
N ARG A 104 -5.00 -2.07 -4.83
CA ARG A 104 -4.14 -2.69 -5.84
C ARG A 104 -3.88 -4.17 -5.55
N THR A 105 -3.71 -4.55 -4.29
CA THR A 105 -3.50 -5.95 -3.89
C THR A 105 -4.72 -6.80 -4.24
N ALA A 106 -5.94 -6.30 -3.96
CA ALA A 106 -7.16 -7.00 -4.32
C ALA A 106 -7.34 -7.11 -5.84
N LEU A 107 -7.10 -6.02 -6.57
CA LEU A 107 -7.21 -6.04 -8.04
C LEU A 107 -6.17 -6.97 -8.69
N ASN A 108 -4.97 -7.07 -8.11
CA ASN A 108 -3.88 -7.88 -8.67
C ASN A 108 -4.21 -9.38 -8.72
N LEU A 109 -5.18 -9.87 -7.92
CA LEU A 109 -5.62 -11.27 -7.99
C LEU A 109 -6.08 -11.67 -9.40
N LEU A 110 -6.61 -10.71 -10.18
CA LEU A 110 -7.09 -10.97 -11.55
C LEU A 110 -5.98 -11.37 -12.51
N ASN A 111 -4.72 -11.03 -12.23
CA ASN A 111 -3.57 -11.46 -13.04
C ASN A 111 -3.27 -12.96 -12.89
N TYR A 112 -3.80 -13.60 -11.85
CA TYR A 112 -3.62 -15.02 -11.56
C TYR A 112 -4.86 -15.87 -11.91
N VAL A 113 -5.97 -15.24 -12.31
CA VAL A 113 -7.17 -15.93 -12.78
C VAL A 113 -7.05 -16.10 -14.28
N THR A 114 -6.72 -17.30 -14.77
CA THR A 114 -6.41 -17.55 -16.18
C THR A 114 -7.41 -18.46 -16.90
N ASP A 115 -8.14 -19.28 -16.16
CA ASP A 115 -8.94 -20.41 -16.66
C ASP A 115 -10.41 -20.36 -16.24
N LYS A 116 -10.88 -19.23 -15.69
CA LYS A 116 -12.25 -19.06 -15.16
C LYS A 116 -12.99 -17.97 -15.90
N LYS A 117 -14.30 -18.11 -15.99
CA LYS A 117 -15.23 -17.09 -16.47
C LYS A 117 -15.85 -16.39 -15.30
N ILE A 118 -15.53 -15.13 -15.07
CA ILE A 118 -15.97 -14.35 -13.92
C ILE A 118 -16.41 -12.95 -14.33
N ASN A 119 -17.31 -12.37 -13.53
CA ASN A 119 -17.66 -10.96 -13.60
C ASN A 119 -17.00 -10.24 -12.42
N VAL A 120 -16.43 -9.08 -12.68
CA VAL A 120 -15.78 -8.23 -11.66
C VAL A 120 -16.45 -6.87 -11.68
N ILE A 121 -16.93 -6.42 -10.54
CA ILE A 121 -17.48 -5.08 -10.33
C ILE A 121 -16.51 -4.33 -9.42
N THR A 122 -15.97 -3.21 -9.90
CA THR A 122 -14.92 -2.49 -9.17
C THR A 122 -15.00 -0.98 -9.32
N ASN A 123 -14.65 -0.27 -8.27
CA ASN A 123 -14.41 1.17 -8.30
C ASN A 123 -12.92 1.53 -8.50
N ASN A 124 -12.07 0.55 -8.80
CA ASN A 124 -10.62 0.69 -8.92
C ASN A 124 -10.20 1.13 -10.33
N CYS A 125 -9.60 2.32 -10.47
CA CYS A 125 -9.16 2.84 -11.76
C CYS A 125 -7.83 2.22 -12.25
N TRP A 126 -7.07 1.53 -11.40
CA TRP A 126 -5.80 0.89 -11.82
C TRP A 126 -6.01 -0.22 -12.86
N GLY A 127 -7.20 -0.78 -12.93
CA GLY A 127 -7.56 -1.79 -13.91
C GLY A 127 -7.93 -1.25 -15.29
N ILE A 128 -8.14 0.06 -15.44
CA ILE A 128 -8.57 0.67 -16.72
C ILE A 128 -7.45 0.52 -17.75
N GLY A 129 -7.78 -0.10 -18.89
CA GLY A 129 -6.83 -0.38 -19.96
C GLY A 129 -5.94 -1.61 -19.72
N THR A 130 -6.08 -2.30 -18.58
CA THR A 130 -5.39 -3.58 -18.33
C THR A 130 -6.10 -4.69 -19.13
N LYS A 131 -5.32 -5.52 -19.82
CA LYS A 131 -5.83 -6.70 -20.50
C LYS A 131 -5.74 -7.91 -19.54
N TYR A 132 -6.89 -8.42 -19.14
CA TYR A 132 -7.01 -9.66 -18.38
C TYR A 132 -7.27 -10.86 -19.29
N ALA A 133 -7.36 -12.07 -18.74
CA ALA A 133 -7.74 -13.27 -19.47
C ALA A 133 -9.14 -13.12 -20.08
N ASP A 134 -9.38 -13.75 -21.23
CA ASP A 134 -10.62 -13.59 -22.04
C ASP A 134 -11.90 -13.99 -21.26
N GLY A 135 -11.79 -14.78 -20.20
CA GLY A 135 -12.91 -15.14 -19.32
C GLY A 135 -13.31 -14.07 -18.29
N ILE A 136 -12.52 -12.99 -18.15
CA ILE A 136 -12.76 -11.97 -17.11
C ILE A 136 -13.47 -10.76 -17.72
N SER A 137 -14.69 -10.51 -17.26
CA SER A 137 -15.49 -9.32 -17.61
C SER A 137 -15.40 -8.29 -16.47
N VAL A 138 -14.81 -7.11 -16.73
CA VAL A 138 -14.64 -6.06 -15.70
C VAL A 138 -15.63 -4.92 -15.94
N HIS A 139 -16.46 -4.67 -14.93
CA HIS A 139 -17.45 -3.61 -14.89
C HIS A 139 -17.02 -2.54 -13.88
N TYR A 140 -16.85 -1.32 -14.37
CA TYR A 140 -16.48 -0.19 -13.53
C TYR A 140 -17.73 0.52 -13.00
N THR A 141 -17.72 0.87 -11.71
CA THR A 141 -18.88 1.52 -11.05
C THR A 141 -19.20 2.92 -11.59
N GLY A 142 -18.27 3.54 -12.34
CA GLY A 142 -18.39 4.93 -12.73
C GLY A 142 -18.23 5.89 -11.55
N GLY A 143 -18.46 7.19 -11.79
CA GLY A 143 -18.34 8.22 -10.76
C GLY A 143 -17.15 9.16 -10.94
N GLU A 144 -16.88 9.98 -9.92
CA GLU A 144 -15.73 10.87 -9.87
C GLU A 144 -14.46 10.09 -9.54
N VAL A 145 -13.36 10.34 -10.26
CA VAL A 145 -12.07 9.69 -9.96
C VAL A 145 -11.27 10.53 -8.97
N LYS A 146 -10.97 9.95 -7.79
CA LYS A 146 -10.07 10.52 -6.78
C LYS A 146 -9.01 9.50 -6.41
N SER A 147 -7.73 9.87 -6.51
CA SER A 147 -6.60 9.00 -6.13
C SER A 147 -6.67 7.58 -6.72
N ASN A 148 -7.07 7.47 -7.98
CA ASN A 148 -7.25 6.21 -8.72
C ASN A 148 -8.41 5.31 -8.24
N VAL A 149 -9.38 5.86 -7.52
CA VAL A 149 -10.64 5.19 -7.20
C VAL A 149 -11.84 6.02 -7.67
N MET A 150 -12.89 5.36 -8.08
CA MET A 150 -14.16 5.97 -8.39
C MET A 150 -14.93 6.15 -7.09
N VAL A 151 -15.48 7.35 -6.88
CA VAL A 151 -16.22 7.72 -5.68
C VAL A 151 -17.50 8.51 -6.02
N GLY A 152 -18.34 8.71 -5.03
CA GLY A 152 -19.54 9.55 -5.12
C GLY A 152 -20.83 8.78 -5.30
N GLU A 153 -21.92 9.54 -5.53
CA GLU A 153 -23.28 9.00 -5.55
C GLU A 153 -23.52 7.94 -6.63
N TYR A 154 -22.91 8.10 -7.80
CA TYR A 154 -23.05 7.12 -8.89
C TYR A 154 -22.48 5.74 -8.50
N VAL A 155 -21.34 5.73 -7.82
CA VAL A 155 -20.75 4.49 -7.31
C VAL A 155 -21.70 3.80 -6.34
N MET A 156 -22.22 4.54 -5.35
CA MET A 156 -23.15 4.01 -4.36
C MET A 156 -24.44 3.49 -5.01
N ARG A 157 -25.05 4.27 -5.89
CA ARG A 157 -26.27 3.87 -6.59
C ARG A 157 -26.08 2.57 -7.38
N ASN A 158 -24.97 2.45 -8.10
CA ASN A 158 -24.69 1.25 -8.89
C ASN A 158 -24.45 0.03 -7.99
N LEU A 159 -23.66 0.15 -6.93
CA LEU A 159 -23.40 -0.95 -5.99
C LEU A 159 -24.68 -1.44 -5.30
N LEU A 160 -25.59 -0.53 -4.91
CA LEU A 160 -26.85 -0.89 -4.26
C LEU A 160 -27.82 -1.69 -5.17
N THR A 161 -27.57 -1.75 -6.47
CA THR A 161 -28.38 -2.53 -7.43
C THR A 161 -27.70 -3.82 -7.88
N MET A 162 -26.50 -4.09 -7.40
CA MET A 162 -25.68 -5.24 -7.82
C MET A 162 -25.43 -6.15 -6.61
N THR A 163 -25.18 -7.43 -6.89
CA THR A 163 -24.75 -8.41 -5.88
C THR A 163 -23.50 -9.13 -6.38
N ALA A 164 -22.68 -9.59 -5.45
CA ALA A 164 -21.52 -10.41 -5.76
C ALA A 164 -21.53 -11.70 -4.91
N ASP A 165 -20.95 -12.75 -5.46
CA ASP A 165 -20.70 -13.98 -4.70
C ASP A 165 -19.63 -13.77 -3.65
N LYS A 166 -18.53 -13.14 -4.04
CA LYS A 166 -17.36 -12.90 -3.17
C LYS A 166 -16.88 -11.45 -3.28
N THR A 167 -16.40 -10.94 -2.18
CA THR A 167 -15.84 -9.58 -2.12
C THR A 167 -14.41 -9.64 -1.63
N PHE A 168 -13.51 -8.96 -2.38
CA PHE A 168 -12.09 -8.82 -2.03
C PHE A 168 -11.79 -7.34 -1.77
N LEU A 169 -11.53 -7.01 -0.52
CA LEU A 169 -11.18 -5.65 -0.10
C LEU A 169 -9.71 -5.57 0.34
N GLY A 170 -9.06 -4.46 0.06
CA GLY A 170 -7.89 -4.05 0.82
C GLY A 170 -8.26 -2.97 1.82
N CYS A 171 -7.37 -2.70 2.75
CA CYS A 171 -7.50 -1.65 3.75
C CYS A 171 -6.19 -0.90 3.94
N ALA A 172 -6.20 0.20 4.67
CA ALA A 172 -5.01 0.94 5.04
C ALA A 172 -4.32 0.36 6.28
N ALA A 173 -5.10 -0.09 7.27
CA ALA A 173 -4.59 -0.81 8.43
C ALA A 173 -5.64 -1.78 9.00
N VAL A 174 -5.15 -2.79 9.73
CA VAL A 174 -5.94 -3.74 10.52
C VAL A 174 -5.43 -3.64 11.95
N TYR A 175 -6.31 -3.26 12.87
CA TYR A 175 -5.99 -3.20 14.29
C TYR A 175 -6.35 -4.52 14.99
N ASP A 176 -5.63 -4.83 16.04
CA ASP A 176 -5.76 -6.06 16.81
C ASP A 176 -7.16 -6.31 17.42
N GLY A 177 -7.97 -5.26 17.56
CA GLY A 177 -9.40 -5.35 17.94
C GLY A 177 -10.36 -5.72 16.81
N GLY A 178 -9.86 -6.01 15.60
CA GLY A 178 -10.69 -6.37 14.46
C GLY A 178 -11.23 -5.18 13.67
N GLU A 179 -10.70 -3.99 13.88
CA GLU A 179 -11.06 -2.80 13.13
C GLU A 179 -10.24 -2.67 11.85
N PHE A 180 -10.91 -2.42 10.73
CA PHE A 180 -10.30 -2.12 9.43
C PHE A 180 -10.34 -0.61 9.18
N ARG A 181 -9.21 -0.02 8.86
CA ARG A 181 -9.04 1.42 8.66
C ARG A 181 -8.81 1.77 7.20
N TYR A 182 -9.28 2.95 6.80
CA TYR A 182 -9.22 3.46 5.43
C TYR A 182 -8.69 4.90 5.40
N ASP A 183 -7.87 5.21 4.39
CA ASP A 183 -7.26 6.54 4.21
C ASP A 183 -8.24 7.56 3.60
N ILE A 184 -9.25 7.07 2.88
CA ILE A 184 -10.21 7.90 2.16
C ILE A 184 -11.59 7.72 2.80
N PRO A 185 -12.19 8.76 3.43
CA PRO A 185 -13.46 8.65 4.13
C PRO A 185 -14.61 8.10 3.27
N THR A 186 -14.63 8.47 1.99
CA THR A 186 -15.66 8.02 1.05
C THR A 186 -15.57 6.52 0.72
N GLU A 187 -14.43 5.87 0.94
CA GLU A 187 -14.29 4.42 0.73
C GLU A 187 -15.06 3.60 1.76
N ILE A 188 -15.32 4.13 2.95
CA ILE A 188 -16.03 3.40 4.01
C ILE A 188 -17.41 2.98 3.53
N GLY A 189 -18.23 3.94 3.10
CA GLY A 189 -19.57 3.64 2.61
C GLY A 189 -19.59 2.76 1.36
N ILE A 190 -18.59 2.92 0.47
CA ILE A 190 -18.43 2.08 -0.72
C ILE A 190 -18.15 0.63 -0.33
N ASN A 191 -17.20 0.43 0.62
CA ASN A 191 -16.86 -0.91 1.11
C ASN A 191 -18.04 -1.54 1.86
N GLU A 192 -18.75 -0.78 2.69
CA GLU A 192 -19.98 -1.25 3.36
C GLU A 192 -21.05 -1.67 2.35
N ALA A 193 -21.25 -0.90 1.27
CA ALA A 193 -22.19 -1.28 0.21
C ALA A 193 -21.73 -2.58 -0.49
N MET A 194 -20.46 -2.76 -0.80
CA MET A 194 -19.95 -4.01 -1.35
C MET A 194 -20.18 -5.19 -0.39
N VAL A 195 -19.87 -5.01 0.89
CA VAL A 195 -20.04 -6.05 1.91
C VAL A 195 -21.51 -6.44 2.09
N SER A 196 -22.41 -5.46 2.21
CA SER A 196 -23.85 -5.71 2.42
C SER A 196 -24.52 -6.41 1.23
N HIS A 197 -23.92 -6.34 0.04
CA HIS A 197 -24.41 -6.98 -1.19
C HIS A 197 -23.56 -8.21 -1.59
N THR A 198 -22.76 -8.73 -0.66
CA THR A 198 -21.98 -9.97 -0.82
C THR A 198 -22.84 -11.15 -0.33
N THR A 199 -22.95 -12.19 -1.15
CA THR A 199 -23.85 -13.32 -0.87
C THR A 199 -23.16 -14.54 -0.26
N LYS A 200 -21.84 -14.70 -0.45
CA LYS A 200 -21.09 -15.86 0.05
C LYS A 200 -19.96 -15.44 1.01
N GLU A 201 -18.86 -14.87 0.50
CA GLU A 201 -17.65 -14.72 1.30
C GLU A 201 -17.00 -13.34 1.15
N LEU A 202 -16.51 -12.81 2.27
CA LEU A 202 -15.77 -11.58 2.37
C LEU A 202 -14.30 -11.86 2.72
N TYR A 203 -13.39 -11.36 1.89
CA TYR A 203 -11.96 -11.45 2.07
C TYR A 203 -11.31 -10.07 2.19
N ILE A 204 -10.47 -9.88 3.20
CA ILE A 204 -9.65 -8.68 3.38
C ILE A 204 -8.20 -9.05 3.09
N LEU A 205 -7.56 -8.35 2.16
CA LEU A 205 -6.18 -8.59 1.75
C LEU A 205 -5.27 -7.49 2.31
N ALA A 206 -4.41 -7.86 3.24
CA ALA A 206 -3.51 -6.93 3.89
C ALA A 206 -2.13 -7.57 4.13
N ASP A 207 -1.07 -6.96 3.62
CA ASP A 207 0.30 -7.36 3.94
C ASP A 207 0.66 -7.03 5.41
N HIS A 208 1.72 -7.66 5.94
CA HIS A 208 2.17 -7.50 7.32
C HIS A 208 2.35 -6.04 7.76
N SER A 209 2.71 -5.14 6.85
CA SER A 209 2.91 -3.72 7.20
C SER A 209 1.62 -3.00 7.61
N LYS A 210 0.47 -3.60 7.32
CA LYS A 210 -0.86 -3.09 7.65
C LYS A 210 -1.44 -3.70 8.92
N ILE A 211 -0.85 -4.78 9.43
CA ILE A 211 -1.26 -5.44 10.67
C ILE A 211 -0.60 -4.67 11.83
N GLN A 212 -1.40 -4.03 12.66
CA GLN A 212 -0.90 -3.07 13.64
C GLN A 212 -1.50 -3.32 15.02
N ASP A 213 -0.73 -2.96 16.04
CA ASP A 213 -1.22 -2.82 17.41
C ASP A 213 -2.07 -1.54 17.52
N ARG A 214 -3.05 -1.53 18.41
CA ARG A 214 -3.96 -0.40 18.68
C ARG A 214 -3.24 0.89 19.05
N ASP A 215 -2.03 0.77 19.61
CA ASP A 215 -1.20 1.92 19.99
C ASP A 215 -0.43 2.53 18.82
N SER A 216 -0.42 1.89 17.66
CA SER A 216 0.21 2.46 16.47
C SER A 216 -0.63 3.60 15.92
N ARG A 217 -0.08 4.81 16.02
CA ARG A 217 -0.75 6.05 15.62
C ARG A 217 -0.68 6.26 14.12
N GLY A 218 -1.77 5.96 13.43
CA GLY A 218 -1.98 6.35 12.04
C GLY A 218 -3.10 7.40 11.93
N THR A 219 -2.99 8.31 10.97
CA THR A 219 -4.06 9.25 10.59
C THR A 219 -5.02 8.58 9.63
N TYR A 220 -5.82 7.63 10.11
CA TYR A 220 -6.86 6.99 9.29
C TYR A 220 -8.22 7.62 9.58
N TYR A 221 -9.01 7.83 8.54
CA TYR A 221 -10.24 8.62 8.63
C TYR A 221 -11.49 7.85 9.06
N GLY A 222 -11.43 6.55 9.17
CA GLY A 222 -12.59 5.79 9.60
C GLY A 222 -12.29 4.33 9.84
N SER A 223 -13.19 3.65 10.53
CA SER A 223 -13.09 2.23 10.82
C SER A 223 -14.38 1.52 10.50
N CYS A 224 -14.25 0.29 10.02
CA CYS A 224 -15.33 -0.67 9.89
C CYS A 224 -14.96 -1.93 10.68
N THR A 225 -15.99 -2.58 11.22
CA THR A 225 -15.93 -3.96 11.67
C THR A 225 -16.84 -4.78 10.80
N TYR A 226 -16.44 -5.99 10.46
CA TYR A 226 -17.28 -6.88 9.65
C TYR A 226 -17.59 -8.12 10.47
N ASP A 227 -18.85 -8.48 10.56
CA ASP A 227 -19.34 -9.59 11.39
C ASP A 227 -18.77 -10.95 10.96
N SER A 228 -18.43 -11.09 9.68
CA SER A 228 -17.82 -12.30 9.16
C SER A 228 -16.90 -11.93 8.00
N CYS A 229 -15.60 -12.08 8.22
CA CYS A 229 -14.61 -11.92 7.15
C CYS A 229 -13.41 -12.85 7.35
N THR A 230 -12.69 -13.10 6.26
CA THR A 230 -11.41 -13.79 6.29
C THR A 230 -10.30 -12.80 5.92
N LEU A 231 -9.40 -12.52 6.86
CA LEU A 231 -8.18 -11.76 6.60
C LEU A 231 -7.13 -12.67 5.96
N ILE A 232 -6.57 -12.25 4.84
CA ILE A 232 -5.44 -12.91 4.18
C ILE A 232 -4.22 -12.01 4.33
N THR A 233 -3.19 -12.50 5.02
CA THR A 233 -1.94 -11.79 5.27
C THR A 233 -0.73 -12.70 5.02
N ASP A 234 0.47 -12.18 5.13
CA ASP A 234 1.72 -12.93 4.96
C ASP A 234 2.37 -13.34 6.29
N ASP A 235 3.39 -14.20 6.23
CA ASP A 235 4.06 -14.80 7.38
C ASP A 235 5.08 -13.88 8.08
N TYR A 236 5.17 -12.60 7.69
CA TYR A 236 5.86 -11.55 8.44
C TYR A 236 4.93 -10.79 9.39
N ALA A 237 3.61 -11.01 9.34
CA ALA A 237 2.67 -10.40 10.27
C ALA A 237 3.00 -10.76 11.73
N ASP A 238 2.85 -9.80 12.64
CA ASP A 238 3.09 -10.02 14.06
C ASP A 238 2.15 -11.09 14.61
N LYS A 239 2.73 -12.14 15.17
CA LYS A 239 1.99 -13.32 15.64
C LYS A 239 1.04 -13.01 16.79
N GLU A 240 1.44 -12.09 17.68
CA GLU A 240 0.60 -11.71 18.82
C GLU A 240 -0.62 -10.91 18.37
N VAL A 241 -0.42 -10.01 17.40
CA VAL A 241 -1.53 -9.26 16.79
C VAL A 241 -2.47 -10.22 16.05
N VAL A 242 -1.93 -11.16 15.29
CA VAL A 242 -2.73 -12.18 14.58
C VAL A 242 -3.55 -13.01 15.56
N GLU A 243 -2.99 -13.45 16.69
CA GLU A 243 -3.74 -14.20 17.70
C GLU A 243 -4.84 -13.36 18.35
N ARG A 244 -4.60 -12.08 18.61
CA ARG A 244 -5.64 -11.16 19.10
C ARG A 244 -6.78 -11.02 18.09
N LEU A 245 -6.48 -10.90 16.79
CA LEU A 245 -7.50 -10.86 15.73
C LEU A 245 -8.35 -12.14 15.71
N ARG A 246 -7.73 -13.31 15.87
CA ARG A 246 -8.44 -14.59 15.98
C ARG A 246 -9.34 -14.66 17.20
N MET A 247 -8.89 -14.15 18.35
CA MET A 247 -9.71 -14.06 19.57
C MET A 247 -10.93 -13.14 19.38
N HIS A 248 -10.84 -12.12 18.51
CA HIS A 248 -11.98 -11.29 18.11
C HIS A 248 -12.85 -11.91 17.00
N GLY A 249 -12.65 -13.19 16.67
CA GLY A 249 -13.50 -13.94 15.73
C GLY A 249 -13.12 -13.77 14.27
N ILE A 250 -12.02 -13.09 13.94
CA ILE A 250 -11.56 -12.94 12.57
C ILE A 250 -10.84 -14.22 12.13
N LYS A 251 -11.28 -14.83 11.05
CA LYS A 251 -10.54 -15.91 10.41
C LYS A 251 -9.30 -15.35 9.73
N VAL A 252 -8.11 -15.80 10.10
CA VAL A 252 -6.85 -15.32 9.53
C VAL A 252 -6.13 -16.44 8.79
N ILE A 253 -5.90 -16.24 7.51
CA ILE A 253 -5.07 -17.07 6.64
C ILE A 253 -3.70 -16.40 6.50
N ILE A 254 -2.65 -17.16 6.79
CA ILE A 254 -1.27 -16.71 6.62
C ILE A 254 -0.69 -17.36 5.38
N VAL A 255 -0.32 -16.54 4.41
CA VAL A 255 0.31 -16.98 3.15
C VAL A 255 1.82 -17.09 3.37
N PRO A 256 2.43 -18.24 3.12
CA PRO A 256 3.88 -18.39 3.24
C PRO A 256 4.58 -17.60 2.13
N THR A 257 5.61 -16.84 2.51
CA THR A 257 6.44 -16.03 1.62
C THR A 257 7.92 -16.35 1.74
N ARG A 258 8.25 -17.35 2.56
CA ARG A 258 9.61 -17.86 2.78
C ARG A 258 9.77 -19.26 2.20
#